data_01ffddbcbc97f839ba93771762eaef4a
#
_entry.id   01ffddbcbc97f839ba93771762eaef4a
#
_cell.length_a   1.000
_cell.length_b   1.000
_cell.length_c   1.000
_cell.angle_alpha   90.00
_cell.angle_beta   90.00
_cell.angle_gamma   90.00
#
_symmetry.space_group_name_H-M   'P 1'
#
loop_
_entity.id
_entity.type
_entity.pdbx_description
1 polymer ?
#
loop_
_entity_poly.entity_id
_entity_poly.type
_entity_poly.pdbx_seq_one_letter_code
_entity_poly.pdbx_strand_id
1 'polypeptide(L)'
;MNKNNDNKKHLENPALLTELMRLMSRCETAYGQKRVFNRVLALVMAELFAFGRHTITQLLLTLGLTEEDWSAWYRIFSCGRFKEEKTAHVMMQEMLTEVAEVEPFVVGADGFHVPRCSQTMPGTGWMRGLNTAKFRPGIQRGQRFVEGSWFTPIVNGYSRAIPIRCLSAFTEKAVVSEEGARTEVTAGVTFLKWTRQQMD
;
A
#
# COMPACT_ATOMS: atom_id res chain seq x y z
N MET A 1 -9.95 56.72 -11.08
CA MET A 1 -8.78 55.93 -11.52
C MET A 1 -8.59 54.79 -10.52
N ASN A 2 -9.17 53.67 -10.79
CA ASN A 2 -9.15 52.51 -9.89
C ASN A 2 -8.27 51.44 -10.53
N LYS A 3 -7.09 51.22 -9.99
CA LYS A 3 -6.21 50.12 -10.38
C LYS A 3 -6.40 48.98 -9.37
N ASN A 4 -7.39 48.16 -9.60
CA ASN A 4 -7.42 46.82 -9.00
C ASN A 4 -6.44 45.95 -9.77
N ASN A 5 -5.26 45.82 -9.21
CA ASN A 5 -4.26 44.91 -9.66
C ASN A 5 -4.61 43.54 -9.04
N ASP A 6 -5.32 42.71 -9.79
CA ASP A 6 -5.60 41.31 -9.46
C ASP A 6 -4.30 40.52 -9.42
N ASN A 7 -3.70 40.51 -8.23
CA ASN A 7 -2.63 39.56 -7.90
C ASN A 7 -3.24 38.16 -7.78
N LYS A 8 -3.63 37.54 -8.89
CA LYS A 8 -3.78 36.09 -8.97
C LYS A 8 -2.38 35.50 -8.82
N LYS A 9 -1.92 35.34 -7.56
CA LYS A 9 -0.88 34.35 -7.27
C LYS A 9 -1.40 33.03 -7.80
N HIS A 10 -0.87 32.57 -8.93
CA HIS A 10 -0.94 31.16 -9.28
C HIS A 10 -0.37 30.39 -8.09
N LEU A 11 -1.24 29.77 -7.31
CA LEU A 11 -0.85 28.75 -6.35
C LEU A 11 -0.30 27.61 -7.16
N GLU A 12 1.00 27.62 -7.40
CA GLU A 12 1.70 26.45 -7.93
C GLU A 12 1.43 25.31 -6.97
N ASN A 13 0.93 24.19 -7.49
CA ASN A 13 0.72 23.01 -6.67
C ASN A 13 2.05 22.64 -6.02
N PRO A 14 2.07 22.33 -4.71
CA PRO A 14 3.29 21.88 -4.05
C PRO A 14 3.92 20.75 -4.88
N ALA A 15 5.22 20.79 -5.08
CA ALA A 15 5.96 19.82 -5.89
C ALA A 15 5.63 18.37 -5.47
N LEU A 16 5.49 18.12 -4.17
CA LEU A 16 5.10 16.83 -3.61
C LEU A 16 3.72 16.36 -4.08
N LEU A 17 2.73 17.26 -4.11
CA LEU A 17 1.38 16.92 -4.57
C LEU A 17 1.37 16.62 -6.07
N THR A 18 2.11 17.40 -6.85
CA THR A 18 2.25 17.18 -8.29
C THR A 18 2.87 15.81 -8.56
N GLU A 19 3.90 15.45 -7.82
CA GLU A 19 4.57 14.14 -7.95
C GLU A 19 3.67 12.98 -7.51
N LEU A 20 2.94 13.12 -6.42
CA LEU A 20 1.96 12.14 -5.99
C LEU A 20 0.89 11.92 -7.07
N MET A 21 0.36 13.00 -7.66
CA MET A 21 -0.63 12.91 -8.73
C MET A 21 -0.07 12.26 -9.98
N ARG A 22 1.19 12.53 -10.33
CA ARG A 22 1.91 11.88 -11.43
C ARG A 22 1.98 10.37 -11.19
N LEU A 23 2.47 9.95 -10.02
CA LEU A 23 2.60 8.55 -9.64
C LEU A 23 1.24 7.84 -9.65
N MET A 24 0.24 8.42 -9.02
CA MET A 24 -1.12 7.87 -8.99
C MET A 24 -1.71 7.70 -10.38
N SER A 25 -1.50 8.66 -11.29
CA SER A 25 -1.98 8.57 -12.68
C SER A 25 -1.41 7.36 -13.42
N ARG A 26 -0.15 7.00 -13.19
CA ARG A 26 0.45 5.78 -13.73
C ARG A 26 -0.20 4.50 -13.22
N CYS A 27 -0.74 4.53 -12.02
CA CYS A 27 -1.46 3.41 -11.41
C CYS A 27 -2.92 3.28 -11.91
N GLU A 28 -3.45 4.21 -12.71
CA GLU A 28 -4.85 4.18 -13.18
C GLU A 28 -5.24 2.85 -13.84
N THR A 29 -4.32 2.25 -14.61
CA THR A 29 -4.56 0.97 -15.30
C THR A 29 -4.71 -0.24 -14.38
N ALA A 30 -4.34 -0.10 -13.09
CA ALA A 30 -4.55 -1.14 -12.08
C ALA A 30 -6.03 -1.26 -11.69
N TYR A 31 -6.84 -0.25 -11.99
CA TYR A 31 -8.26 -0.19 -11.64
C TYR A 31 -9.11 -0.46 -12.89
N GLY A 32 -10.09 -1.35 -12.77
CA GLY A 32 -10.95 -1.73 -13.89
C GLY A 32 -11.87 -0.61 -14.42
N GLN A 33 -12.05 0.46 -13.65
CA GLN A 33 -12.94 1.58 -13.99
C GLN A 33 -12.39 2.89 -13.45
N LYS A 34 -12.43 3.93 -14.24
CA LYS A 34 -11.98 5.28 -13.87
C LYS A 34 -12.66 5.84 -12.60
N ARG A 35 -13.96 5.56 -12.42
CA ARG A 35 -14.69 5.97 -11.20
C ARG A 35 -14.13 5.30 -9.93
N VAL A 36 -13.62 4.06 -10.03
CA VAL A 36 -12.98 3.36 -8.90
C VAL A 36 -11.64 4.01 -8.61
N PHE A 37 -10.84 4.27 -9.64
CA PHE A 37 -9.58 5.00 -9.52
C PHE A 37 -9.77 6.37 -8.85
N ASN A 38 -10.73 7.18 -9.30
CA ASN A 38 -10.98 8.50 -8.72
C ASN A 38 -11.36 8.42 -7.23
N ARG A 39 -12.12 7.41 -6.82
CA ARG A 39 -12.41 7.19 -5.40
C ARG A 39 -11.17 6.81 -4.61
N VAL A 40 -10.34 5.93 -5.14
CA VAL A 40 -9.08 5.55 -4.48
C VAL A 40 -8.16 6.76 -4.36
N LEU A 41 -8.04 7.57 -5.41
CA LEU A 41 -7.27 8.82 -5.38
C LEU A 41 -7.79 9.76 -4.28
N ALA A 42 -9.11 9.92 -4.18
CA ALA A 42 -9.72 10.73 -3.11
C ALA A 42 -9.40 10.17 -1.71
N LEU A 43 -9.45 8.83 -1.53
CA LEU A 43 -9.07 8.20 -0.25
C LEU A 43 -7.58 8.41 0.07
N VAL A 44 -6.69 8.29 -0.91
CA VAL A 44 -5.26 8.57 -0.73
C VAL A 44 -5.04 10.03 -0.33
N MET A 45 -5.75 10.96 -0.95
CA MET A 45 -5.70 12.37 -0.55
C MET A 45 -6.24 12.59 0.87
N ALA A 46 -7.35 11.93 1.22
CA ALA A 46 -7.91 12.01 2.56
C ALA A 46 -6.95 11.46 3.63
N GLU A 47 -6.20 10.42 3.31
CA GLU A 47 -5.20 9.81 4.20
C GLU A 47 -4.12 10.81 4.61
N LEU A 48 -3.70 11.71 3.71
CA LEU A 48 -2.72 12.76 3.99
C LEU A 48 -3.24 13.82 4.98
N PHE A 49 -4.56 13.99 5.08
CA PHE A 49 -5.21 15.03 5.90
C PHE A 49 -5.99 14.46 7.08
N ALA A 50 -6.05 13.14 7.25
CA ALA A 50 -6.76 12.52 8.35
C ALA A 50 -5.94 12.58 9.65
N PHE A 51 -6.42 13.38 10.62
CA PHE A 51 -5.86 13.45 11.96
C PHE A 51 -6.64 12.51 12.88
N GLY A 52 -6.22 11.26 12.98
CA GLY A 52 -6.90 10.32 13.87
C GLY A 52 -6.77 8.88 13.41
N ARG A 53 -7.87 8.11 13.51
CA ARG A 53 -7.87 6.72 13.07
C ARG A 53 -7.95 6.66 11.53
N HIS A 54 -7.02 5.97 10.91
CA HIS A 54 -6.98 5.73 9.47
C HIS A 54 -7.98 4.60 9.09
N THR A 55 -9.27 4.90 9.20
CA THR A 55 -10.36 4.01 8.80
C THR A 55 -11.11 4.61 7.61
N ILE A 56 -11.71 3.78 6.78
CA ILE A 56 -12.50 4.25 5.62
C ILE A 56 -13.52 5.29 6.07
N THR A 57 -14.24 5.04 7.17
CA THR A 57 -15.20 5.99 7.74
C THR A 57 -14.55 7.35 8.01
N GLN A 58 -13.39 7.37 8.67
CA GLN A 58 -12.70 8.64 8.98
C GLN A 58 -12.24 9.35 7.71
N LEU A 59 -11.78 8.61 6.71
CA LEU A 59 -11.38 9.20 5.42
C LEU A 59 -12.56 9.84 4.71
N LEU A 60 -13.74 9.20 4.71
CA LEU A 60 -14.95 9.75 4.12
C LEU A 60 -15.42 11.01 4.85
N LEU A 61 -15.33 11.04 6.19
CA LEU A 61 -15.59 12.24 6.98
C LEU A 61 -14.60 13.38 6.66
N THR A 62 -13.31 13.04 6.49
CA THR A 62 -12.28 14.02 6.08
C THR A 62 -12.56 14.61 4.70
N LEU A 63 -13.17 13.83 3.79
CA LEU A 63 -13.62 14.29 2.47
C LEU A 63 -14.95 15.08 2.53
N GLY A 64 -15.60 15.19 3.68
CA GLY A 64 -16.88 15.87 3.82
C GLY A 64 -18.08 15.10 3.25
N LEU A 65 -17.96 13.79 3.03
CA LEU A 65 -18.97 12.95 2.40
C LEU A 65 -19.97 12.39 3.45
N THR A 66 -20.53 13.23 4.29
CA THR A 66 -21.41 12.83 5.39
C THR A 66 -22.79 12.37 4.92
N GLU A 67 -23.29 12.96 3.84
CA GLU A 67 -24.65 12.76 3.34
C GLU A 67 -24.72 11.78 2.13
N GLU A 68 -23.58 11.20 1.74
CA GLU A 68 -23.51 10.31 0.57
C GLU A 68 -23.64 8.82 0.94
N ASP A 69 -24.00 7.99 -0.03
CA ASP A 69 -23.95 6.52 0.09
C ASP A 69 -22.50 6.01 0.09
N TRP A 70 -22.05 5.54 1.24
CA TRP A 70 -20.71 4.99 1.42
C TRP A 70 -20.51 3.57 0.88
N SER A 71 -21.58 2.88 0.51
CA SER A 71 -21.52 1.49 0.02
C SER A 71 -20.54 1.32 -1.14
N ALA A 72 -20.52 2.29 -2.04
CA ALA A 72 -19.65 2.26 -3.22
C ALA A 72 -18.16 2.41 -2.87
N TRP A 73 -17.82 3.05 -1.75
CA TRP A 73 -16.46 3.22 -1.25
C TRP A 73 -15.97 1.93 -0.57
N TYR A 74 -16.81 1.30 0.26
CA TYR A 74 -16.48 0.01 0.87
C TYR A 74 -16.32 -1.11 -0.15
N ARG A 75 -17.07 -1.09 -1.25
CA ARG A 75 -16.96 -2.07 -2.35
C ARG A 75 -15.62 -2.04 -3.08
N ILE A 76 -14.83 -0.97 -2.96
CA ILE A 76 -13.46 -0.93 -3.51
C ILE A 76 -12.64 -2.08 -2.90
N PHE A 77 -12.79 -2.32 -1.60
CA PHE A 77 -12.01 -3.29 -0.85
C PHE A 77 -12.61 -4.71 -0.86
N SER A 78 -13.92 -4.86 -1.16
CA SER A 78 -14.60 -6.16 -1.08
C SER A 78 -14.79 -6.85 -2.43
N CYS A 79 -14.63 -6.15 -3.56
CA CYS A 79 -15.03 -6.67 -4.86
C CYS A 79 -13.86 -6.92 -5.84
N GLY A 80 -12.62 -6.99 -5.37
CA GLY A 80 -11.45 -7.33 -6.20
C GLY A 80 -11.25 -6.40 -7.43
N ARG A 81 -11.63 -5.13 -7.31
CA ARG A 81 -11.58 -4.15 -8.41
C ARG A 81 -10.20 -3.53 -8.65
N PHE A 82 -9.23 -4.03 -7.95
CA PHE A 82 -7.86 -3.56 -7.94
C PHE A 82 -6.90 -4.71 -8.28
N LYS A 83 -5.98 -4.46 -9.19
CA LYS A 83 -4.93 -5.39 -9.57
C LYS A 83 -3.61 -4.94 -8.93
N GLU A 84 -3.31 -5.47 -7.75
CA GLU A 84 -2.13 -5.11 -6.96
C GLU A 84 -0.81 -5.26 -7.73
N GLU A 85 -0.71 -6.30 -8.54
CA GLU A 85 0.48 -6.58 -9.34
C GLU A 85 0.81 -5.44 -10.33
N LYS A 86 -0.20 -4.81 -10.92
CA LYS A 86 0.03 -3.66 -11.80
C LYS A 86 0.56 -2.45 -11.04
N THR A 87 0.06 -2.20 -9.83
CA THR A 87 0.58 -1.11 -8.99
C THR A 87 2.00 -1.41 -8.53
N ALA A 88 2.28 -2.66 -8.11
CA ALA A 88 3.62 -3.08 -7.75
C ALA A 88 4.60 -2.91 -8.92
N HIS A 89 4.17 -3.23 -10.14
CA HIS A 89 4.98 -3.01 -11.34
C HIS A 89 5.28 -1.52 -11.57
N VAL A 90 4.28 -0.65 -11.47
CA VAL A 90 4.49 0.81 -11.59
C VAL A 90 5.47 1.30 -10.53
N MET A 91 5.30 0.90 -9.28
CA MET A 91 6.22 1.27 -8.19
C MET A 91 7.64 0.79 -8.47
N MET A 92 7.80 -0.45 -8.93
CA MET A 92 9.12 -1.00 -9.29
C MET A 92 9.78 -0.20 -10.41
N GLN A 93 9.03 0.16 -11.44
CA GLN A 93 9.55 0.98 -12.56
C GLN A 93 9.99 2.37 -12.09
N GLU A 94 9.22 3.01 -11.19
CA GLU A 94 9.64 4.29 -10.60
C GLU A 94 10.96 4.16 -9.84
N MET A 95 11.09 3.13 -9.02
CA MET A 95 12.30 2.90 -8.23
C MET A 95 13.52 2.61 -9.10
N LEU A 96 13.33 1.86 -10.19
CA LEU A 96 14.42 1.59 -11.13
C LEU A 96 14.92 2.87 -11.83
N THR A 97 14.05 3.88 -12.03
CA THR A 97 14.48 5.16 -12.60
C THR A 97 15.28 6.03 -11.63
N GLU A 98 15.14 5.79 -10.31
CA GLU A 98 15.86 6.54 -9.27
C GLU A 98 17.26 5.95 -8.96
N VAL A 99 17.55 4.75 -9.45
CA VAL A 99 18.82 4.07 -9.18
C VAL A 99 19.79 4.33 -10.34
N ALA A 100 20.99 4.82 -10.03
CA ALA A 100 22.04 4.97 -11.03
C ALA A 100 22.47 3.59 -11.56
N GLU A 101 22.84 3.50 -12.84
CA GLU A 101 23.24 2.24 -13.50
C GLU A 101 24.35 1.46 -12.78
N VAL A 102 25.18 2.14 -11.99
CA VAL A 102 26.33 1.55 -11.28
C VAL A 102 25.97 1.14 -9.84
N GLU A 103 24.82 1.56 -9.31
CA GLU A 103 24.44 1.27 -7.94
C GLU A 103 23.64 -0.04 -7.83
N PRO A 104 23.89 -0.85 -6.79
CA PRO A 104 23.13 -2.07 -6.57
C PRO A 104 21.70 -1.76 -6.19
N PHE A 105 20.74 -2.44 -6.82
CA PHE A 105 19.34 -2.41 -6.39
C PHE A 105 19.14 -3.36 -5.21
N VAL A 106 19.09 -2.80 -4.00
CA VAL A 106 19.01 -3.59 -2.76
C VAL A 106 17.55 -3.73 -2.32
N VAL A 107 17.08 -4.96 -2.18
CA VAL A 107 15.74 -5.26 -1.69
C VAL A 107 15.77 -6.13 -0.44
N GLY A 108 14.77 -6.00 0.39
CA GLY A 108 14.53 -6.85 1.54
C GLY A 108 13.07 -7.27 1.62
N ALA A 109 12.82 -8.36 2.33
CA ALA A 109 11.49 -8.84 2.62
C ALA A 109 11.37 -9.11 4.12
N ASP A 110 10.30 -8.61 4.74
CA ASP A 110 10.02 -8.82 6.15
C ASP A 110 8.57 -9.24 6.38
N GLY A 111 8.37 -10.10 7.37
CA GLY A 111 7.06 -10.61 7.75
C GLY A 111 6.39 -9.70 8.78
N PHE A 112 5.10 -9.40 8.58
CA PHE A 112 4.32 -8.70 9.59
C PHE A 112 2.95 -9.34 9.82
N HIS A 113 2.40 -9.07 11.00
CA HIS A 113 1.11 -9.60 11.42
C HIS A 113 0.09 -8.47 11.59
N VAL A 114 -1.09 -8.65 11.03
CA VAL A 114 -2.22 -7.75 11.24
C VAL A 114 -3.20 -8.42 12.19
N PRO A 115 -3.34 -7.95 13.45
CA PRO A 115 -4.31 -8.48 14.40
C PRO A 115 -5.73 -8.35 13.85
N ARG A 116 -6.55 -9.39 14.03
CA ARG A 116 -7.94 -9.45 13.57
C ARG A 116 -8.83 -10.09 14.62
N CYS A 117 -10.02 -9.54 14.83
CA CYS A 117 -11.02 -10.10 15.74
C CYS A 117 -11.99 -11.04 15.01
N SER A 118 -12.21 -10.85 13.70
CA SER A 118 -13.15 -11.67 12.94
C SER A 118 -12.66 -13.10 12.75
N GLN A 119 -13.56 -14.05 12.95
CA GLN A 119 -13.32 -15.47 12.68
C GLN A 119 -13.63 -15.87 11.23
N THR A 120 -14.43 -15.07 10.53
CA THR A 120 -14.88 -15.34 9.17
C THR A 120 -14.03 -14.66 8.10
N MET A 121 -13.12 -13.77 8.48
CA MET A 121 -12.24 -13.09 7.53
C MET A 121 -11.24 -14.08 6.93
N PRO A 122 -11.14 -14.18 5.59
CA PRO A 122 -10.18 -15.05 4.92
C PRO A 122 -8.74 -14.79 5.38
N GLY A 123 -7.93 -15.84 5.46
CA GLY A 123 -6.52 -15.74 5.83
C GLY A 123 -6.26 -15.52 7.31
N THR A 124 -7.29 -15.47 8.18
CA THR A 124 -7.08 -15.34 9.62
C THR A 124 -6.81 -16.69 10.29
N GLY A 125 -5.84 -16.71 11.18
CA GLY A 125 -5.49 -17.87 11.99
C GLY A 125 -5.00 -17.46 13.37
N TRP A 126 -4.91 -18.43 14.28
CA TRP A 126 -4.25 -18.25 15.56
C TRP A 126 -2.74 -18.26 15.38
N MET A 127 -2.06 -17.30 15.92
CA MET A 127 -0.62 -17.15 15.80
C MET A 127 -0.03 -16.57 17.07
N ARG A 128 1.27 -16.78 17.26
CA ARG A 128 2.01 -16.12 18.30
C ARG A 128 2.17 -14.64 17.96
N GLY A 129 1.91 -13.75 18.93
CA GLY A 129 2.18 -12.32 18.77
C GLY A 129 3.67 -12.07 18.62
N LEU A 130 4.07 -11.18 17.70
CA LEU A 130 5.48 -10.86 17.43
C LEU A 130 6.21 -10.31 18.64
N ASN A 131 5.54 -9.51 19.46
CA ASN A 131 6.12 -8.79 20.60
C ASN A 131 5.89 -9.51 21.94
N THR A 132 5.62 -10.81 21.94
CA THR A 132 5.42 -11.55 23.19
C THR A 132 6.74 -11.99 23.79
N ALA A 133 6.90 -11.80 25.10
CA ALA A 133 8.05 -12.29 25.85
C ALA A 133 8.23 -13.80 25.63
N LYS A 134 9.49 -14.27 25.65
CA LYS A 134 9.84 -15.67 25.37
C LYS A 134 9.08 -16.68 26.25
N PHE A 135 8.78 -16.33 27.51
CA PHE A 135 8.13 -17.19 28.50
C PHE A 135 6.62 -16.91 28.65
N ARG A 136 6.05 -15.96 27.93
CA ARG A 136 4.61 -15.66 27.93
C ARG A 136 4.12 -15.58 26.48
N PRO A 137 3.93 -16.72 25.80
CA PRO A 137 3.44 -16.70 24.43
C PRO A 137 2.01 -16.18 24.41
N GLY A 138 1.84 -14.92 24.05
CA GLY A 138 0.53 -14.38 23.71
C GLY A 138 0.06 -14.99 22.38
N ILE A 139 -1.08 -15.68 22.39
CA ILE A 139 -1.73 -16.16 21.18
C ILE A 139 -2.74 -15.10 20.77
N GLN A 140 -2.66 -14.66 19.52
CA GLN A 140 -3.61 -13.72 18.94
C GLN A 140 -4.11 -14.23 17.60
N ARG A 141 -5.32 -13.82 17.23
CA ARG A 141 -5.83 -14.05 15.90
C ARG A 141 -5.38 -12.94 14.96
N GLY A 142 -4.97 -13.30 13.75
CA GLY A 142 -4.51 -12.31 12.79
C GLY A 142 -4.26 -12.90 11.41
N GLN A 143 -3.83 -12.04 10.51
CA GLN A 143 -3.36 -12.39 9.17
C GLN A 143 -1.86 -12.14 9.11
N ARG A 144 -1.15 -12.95 8.33
CA ARG A 144 0.28 -12.80 8.05
C ARG A 144 0.49 -12.28 6.65
N PHE A 145 1.45 -11.39 6.53
CA PHE A 145 1.89 -10.84 5.25
C PHE A 145 3.41 -10.76 5.23
N VAL A 146 3.96 -10.70 4.02
CA VAL A 146 5.36 -10.36 3.79
C VAL A 146 5.38 -9.11 2.93
N GLU A 147 6.03 -8.07 3.42
CA GLU A 147 6.29 -6.85 2.68
C GLU A 147 7.68 -6.92 2.06
N GLY A 148 7.73 -6.68 0.76
CA GLY A 148 8.96 -6.49 0.03
C GLY A 148 9.21 -5.01 -0.22
N SER A 149 10.41 -4.55 0.14
CA SER A 149 10.80 -3.13 0.06
C SER A 149 12.13 -2.97 -0.66
N TRP A 150 12.29 -1.85 -1.35
CA TRP A 150 13.55 -1.36 -1.84
C TRP A 150 14.23 -0.49 -0.78
N PHE A 151 15.53 -0.70 -0.60
CA PHE A 151 16.35 0.16 0.25
C PHE A 151 17.06 1.20 -0.61
N THR A 152 16.75 2.48 -0.35
CA THR A 152 17.39 3.57 -1.08
C THR A 152 18.89 3.60 -0.81
N PRO A 153 19.72 4.12 -1.74
CA PRO A 153 21.12 4.39 -1.47
C PRO A 153 21.30 5.20 -0.19
N ILE A 154 22.42 4.96 0.49
CA ILE A 154 22.72 5.65 1.74
C ILE A 154 23.09 7.10 1.45
N VAL A 155 22.28 8.03 1.90
CA VAL A 155 22.52 9.47 1.81
C VAL A 155 22.59 10.04 3.22
N ASN A 156 23.68 10.71 3.56
CA ASN A 156 23.92 11.28 4.91
C ASN A 156 23.79 10.27 6.06
N GLY A 157 24.17 9.00 5.82
CA GLY A 157 24.08 7.93 6.81
C GLY A 157 22.70 7.28 6.95
N TYR A 158 21.74 7.62 6.11
CA TYR A 158 20.38 7.10 6.15
C TYR A 158 20.01 6.39 4.84
N SER A 159 19.37 5.23 4.97
CA SER A 159 18.64 4.55 3.90
C SER A 159 17.17 4.44 4.28
N ARG A 160 16.29 4.48 3.30
CA ARG A 160 14.84 4.34 3.51
C ARG A 160 14.37 3.04 2.89
N ALA A 161 13.50 2.32 3.57
CA ALA A 161 12.77 1.21 2.99
C ALA A 161 11.50 1.74 2.33
N ILE A 162 11.39 1.55 1.02
CA ILE A 162 10.21 1.96 0.24
C ILE A 162 9.44 0.70 -0.14
N PRO A 163 8.19 0.52 0.33
CA PRO A 163 7.38 -0.65 0.02
C PRO A 163 7.11 -0.77 -1.48
N ILE A 164 7.32 -1.96 -2.02
CA ILE A 164 7.04 -2.28 -3.43
C ILE A 164 5.79 -3.15 -3.52
N ARG A 165 5.78 -4.25 -2.74
CA ARG A 165 4.77 -5.29 -2.84
C ARG A 165 4.51 -5.93 -1.48
N CYS A 166 3.24 -6.23 -1.22
CA CYS A 166 2.82 -6.98 -0.05
C CYS A 166 2.20 -8.31 -0.52
N LEU A 167 2.67 -9.43 0.03
CA LEU A 167 2.17 -10.76 -0.29
C LEU A 167 1.53 -11.41 0.93
N SER A 168 0.39 -12.08 0.73
CA SER A 168 -0.22 -12.90 1.77
C SER A 168 0.65 -14.12 2.12
N ALA A 169 0.75 -14.42 3.42
CA ALA A 169 1.44 -15.61 3.95
C ALA A 169 0.45 -16.42 4.79
N PHE A 170 -0.66 -16.86 4.18
CA PHE A 170 -1.74 -17.56 4.86
C PHE A 170 -1.44 -19.07 4.98
N THR A 171 -1.74 -19.65 6.13
CA THR A 171 -1.62 -21.09 6.34
C THR A 171 -2.71 -21.85 5.58
N GLU A 172 -2.50 -23.14 5.29
CA GLU A 172 -3.47 -24.01 4.60
C GLU A 172 -4.88 -23.96 5.20
N LYS A 173 -4.97 -23.91 6.53
CA LYS A 173 -6.26 -23.84 7.25
C LYS A 173 -6.99 -22.50 7.10
N ALA A 174 -6.27 -21.47 6.67
CA ALA A 174 -6.80 -20.10 6.57
C ALA A 174 -7.01 -19.63 5.12
N VAL A 175 -6.61 -20.45 4.14
CA VAL A 175 -6.73 -20.12 2.71
C VAL A 175 -8.15 -20.32 2.24
N VAL A 176 -8.67 -19.30 1.56
CA VAL A 176 -9.99 -19.34 0.90
C VAL A 176 -9.86 -18.96 -0.58
N SER A 177 -8.64 -18.71 -1.06
CA SER A 177 -8.37 -18.25 -2.43
C SER A 177 -7.59 -19.26 -3.25
N GLU A 178 -7.68 -19.16 -4.58
CA GLU A 178 -6.94 -19.97 -5.55
C GLU A 178 -5.41 -19.82 -5.45
N GLU A 179 -4.91 -18.80 -4.76
CA GLU A 179 -3.47 -18.55 -4.60
C GLU A 179 -2.73 -19.56 -3.72
N GLY A 180 -3.47 -20.42 -3.01
CA GLY A 180 -2.90 -21.46 -2.16
C GLY A 180 -2.24 -20.94 -0.88
N ALA A 181 -1.79 -21.89 -0.05
CA ALA A 181 -1.08 -21.60 1.18
C ALA A 181 0.37 -21.17 0.89
N ARG A 182 0.83 -20.14 1.61
CA ARG A 182 2.21 -19.69 1.55
C ARG A 182 2.78 -19.52 2.95
N THR A 183 3.99 -19.98 3.16
CA THR A 183 4.78 -19.60 4.33
C THR A 183 5.39 -18.20 4.11
N GLU A 184 5.81 -17.53 5.17
CA GLU A 184 6.53 -16.25 5.06
C GLU A 184 7.80 -16.40 4.20
N VAL A 185 8.53 -17.50 4.34
CA VAL A 185 9.71 -17.81 3.51
C VAL A 185 9.33 -17.93 2.04
N THR A 186 8.26 -18.70 1.73
CA THR A 186 7.80 -18.86 0.34
C THR A 186 7.33 -17.55 -0.25
N ALA A 187 6.63 -16.71 0.53
CA ALA A 187 6.21 -15.38 0.09
C ALA A 187 7.42 -14.47 -0.18
N GLY A 188 8.43 -14.47 0.70
CA GLY A 188 9.68 -13.74 0.48
C GLY A 188 10.43 -14.19 -0.78
N VAL A 189 10.56 -15.50 -0.99
CA VAL A 189 11.17 -16.06 -2.22
C VAL A 189 10.37 -15.67 -3.47
N THR A 190 9.04 -15.68 -3.39
CA THR A 190 8.16 -15.25 -4.49
C THR A 190 8.41 -13.76 -4.82
N PHE A 191 8.52 -12.91 -3.81
CA PHE A 191 8.86 -11.50 -3.99
C PHE A 191 10.22 -11.33 -4.68
N LEU A 192 11.26 -12.01 -4.21
CA LEU A 192 12.60 -11.90 -4.79
C LEU A 192 12.66 -12.37 -6.25
N LYS A 193 11.98 -13.47 -6.57
CA LYS A 193 11.87 -13.97 -7.95
C LYS A 193 11.13 -12.96 -8.85
N TRP A 194 10.04 -12.42 -8.36
CA TRP A 194 9.28 -11.40 -9.08
C TRP A 194 10.13 -10.15 -9.32
N THR A 195 10.84 -9.64 -8.29
CA THR A 195 11.74 -8.49 -8.42
C THR A 195 12.79 -8.73 -9.49
N ARG A 196 13.41 -9.90 -9.50
CA ARG A 196 14.41 -10.26 -10.51
C ARG A 196 13.84 -10.20 -11.93
N GLN A 197 12.64 -10.73 -12.13
CA GLN A 197 11.94 -10.69 -13.43
C GLN A 197 11.58 -9.28 -13.91
N GLN A 198 11.51 -8.29 -13.02
CA GLN A 198 11.25 -6.90 -13.39
C GLN A 198 12.52 -6.15 -13.81
N MET A 199 13.70 -6.69 -13.53
CA MET A 199 14.99 -6.10 -13.81
C MET A 199 15.63 -6.65 -15.11
N ASP A 200 15.18 -7.83 -15.57
CA ASP A 200 15.56 -8.44 -16.83
C ASP A 200 14.76 -7.87 -18.00
#